data_505d27b77671b9a8406b65e2bc5a52e9
#
_entry.id   505d27b77671b9a8406b65e2bc5a52e9
#
_cell.length_a   1.000
_cell.length_b   1.000
_cell.length_c   1.000
_cell.angle_alpha   90.00
_cell.angle_beta   90.00
_cell.angle_gamma   90.00
#
_symmetry.space_group_name_H-M   'P 1'
#
loop_
_entity.id
_entity.type
_entity.pdbx_description
1 polymer ?
#
loop_
_entity_poly.entity_id
_entity_poly.type
_entity_poly.pdbx_seq_one_letter_code
_entity_poly.pdbx_strand_id
1 'polypeptide(L)'
;MDPEAKLRNDAWIGDAVLALFARSWLLQIGQGESSRDRNRLFELWVSNQFLSSFGEPTSVEAAIGRAYTSAGLDAAFMFIEENLVDRFVQTARKRGFNLAVPGRAKNSARS
;
A
#
# COMPACT_ATOMS: atom_id res chain seq x y z
N MET A 1 -6.25 -18.95 19.83
CA MET A 1 -5.14 -19.01 18.85
C MET A 1 -3.93 -18.29 19.42
N ASP A 2 -2.77 -18.87 19.20
CA ASP A 2 -1.51 -18.28 19.60
C ASP A 2 -1.35 -16.89 18.96
N PRO A 3 -0.93 -15.87 19.72
CA PRO A 3 -0.79 -14.52 19.16
C PRO A 3 0.13 -14.45 17.96
N GLU A 4 1.18 -15.23 17.93
CA GLU A 4 2.11 -15.25 16.82
C GLU A 4 1.48 -15.86 15.57
N ALA A 5 0.72 -16.92 15.73
CA ALA A 5 -0.01 -17.53 14.62
C ALA A 5 -1.08 -16.59 14.09
N LYS A 6 -1.76 -15.88 15.00
CA LYS A 6 -2.77 -14.90 14.55
C LYS A 6 -2.12 -13.77 13.76
N LEU A 7 -0.98 -13.28 14.23
CA LEU A 7 -0.26 -12.23 13.51
C LEU A 7 0.09 -12.68 12.09
N ARG A 8 0.63 -13.89 11.95
CA ARG A 8 0.99 -14.40 10.63
C ARG A 8 -0.23 -14.58 9.73
N ASN A 9 -1.36 -15.05 10.30
CA ASN A 9 -2.58 -15.23 9.53
C ASN A 9 -3.13 -13.89 9.06
N ASP A 10 -3.14 -12.90 9.94
CA ASP A 10 -3.59 -11.56 9.58
C ASP A 10 -2.68 -10.96 8.51
N ALA A 11 -1.37 -11.16 8.63
CA ALA A 11 -0.41 -10.67 7.65
C ALA A 11 -0.58 -11.34 6.30
N TRP A 12 -0.91 -12.63 6.28
CA TRP A 12 -1.13 -13.37 5.04
C TRP A 12 -2.30 -12.78 4.28
N ILE A 13 -3.39 -12.49 4.98
CA ILE A 13 -4.53 -11.80 4.38
C ILE A 13 -4.14 -10.39 3.94
N GLY A 14 -3.43 -9.66 4.79
CA GLY A 14 -3.03 -8.30 4.50
C GLY A 14 -2.12 -8.19 3.28
N ASP A 15 -1.25 -9.17 3.09
CA ASP A 15 -0.39 -9.22 1.90
C ASP A 15 -1.23 -9.25 0.62
N ALA A 16 -2.27 -10.07 0.59
CA ALA A 16 -3.15 -10.16 -0.58
C ALA A 16 -3.94 -8.88 -0.79
N VAL A 17 -4.44 -8.28 0.28
CA VAL A 17 -5.19 -7.02 0.20
C VAL A 17 -4.29 -5.90 -0.29
N LEU A 18 -3.07 -5.80 0.24
CA LEU A 18 -2.12 -4.79 -0.19
C LEU A 18 -1.76 -4.97 -1.67
N ALA A 19 -1.56 -6.21 -2.12
CA ALA A 19 -1.25 -6.47 -3.52
C ALA A 19 -2.40 -6.03 -4.42
N LEU A 20 -3.63 -6.30 -4.02
CA LEU A 20 -4.79 -5.88 -4.78
C LEU A 20 -4.91 -4.36 -4.81
N PHE A 21 -4.72 -3.72 -3.67
CA PHE A 21 -4.75 -2.25 -3.60
C PHE A 21 -3.70 -1.65 -4.53
N ALA A 22 -2.47 -2.15 -4.45
CA ALA A 22 -1.36 -1.61 -5.24
C ALA A 22 -1.64 -1.72 -6.74
N ARG A 23 -2.14 -2.87 -7.17
CA ARG A 23 -2.48 -3.05 -8.58
C ARG A 23 -3.60 -2.11 -9.01
N SER A 24 -4.65 -2.01 -8.22
CA SER A 24 -5.78 -1.14 -8.52
C SER A 24 -5.35 0.32 -8.57
N TRP A 25 -4.54 0.72 -7.60
CA TRP A 25 -4.05 2.09 -7.50
C TRP A 25 -3.18 2.45 -8.71
N LEU A 26 -2.26 1.55 -9.08
CA LEU A 26 -1.36 1.81 -10.22
C LEU A 26 -2.13 1.91 -11.53
N LEU A 27 -3.17 1.10 -11.70
CA LEU A 27 -4.01 1.18 -12.89
C LEU A 27 -4.84 2.47 -12.89
N GLN A 28 -5.28 2.88 -11.71
CA GLN A 28 -6.15 4.05 -11.57
C GLN A 28 -5.41 5.35 -11.84
N ILE A 29 -4.18 5.49 -11.37
CA ILE A 29 -3.43 6.71 -11.62
C ILE A 29 -3.02 6.83 -13.07
N GLY A 30 -3.08 5.73 -13.84
CA GLY A 30 -3.00 5.75 -15.30
C GLY A 30 -1.85 6.53 -15.85
N GLN A 31 -0.66 6.27 -15.38
CA GLN A 31 0.50 7.11 -15.65
C GLN A 31 1.03 7.01 -17.08
N GLY A 32 0.46 6.13 -17.88
CA GLY A 32 1.00 5.92 -19.21
C GLY A 32 2.35 5.25 -19.20
N GLU A 33 2.77 4.76 -18.06
CA GLU A 33 4.01 4.03 -17.95
C GLU A 33 3.93 2.71 -18.68
N SER A 34 5.09 2.23 -19.10
CA SER A 34 5.20 0.89 -19.65
C SER A 34 4.81 -0.14 -18.60
N SER A 35 4.46 -1.34 -19.06
CA SER A 35 4.21 -2.46 -18.14
C SER A 35 5.40 -2.71 -17.22
N ARG A 36 6.60 -2.47 -17.74
CA ARG A 36 7.83 -2.64 -16.97
C ARG A 36 7.87 -1.69 -15.77
N ASP A 37 7.57 -0.41 -15.97
CA ASP A 37 7.59 0.56 -14.89
C ASP A 37 6.48 0.28 -13.90
N ARG A 38 5.31 -0.10 -14.38
CA ARG A 38 4.20 -0.46 -13.50
C ARG A 38 4.56 -1.64 -12.62
N ASN A 39 5.23 -2.66 -13.19
CA ASN A 39 5.66 -3.83 -12.41
C ASN A 39 6.70 -3.45 -11.37
N ARG A 40 7.63 -2.57 -11.71
CA ARG A 40 8.63 -2.09 -10.76
C ARG A 40 7.99 -1.32 -9.61
N LEU A 41 7.01 -0.50 -9.92
CA LEU A 41 6.26 0.22 -8.90
C LEU A 41 5.47 -0.72 -8.01
N PHE A 42 4.87 -1.76 -8.61
CA PHE A 42 4.18 -2.77 -7.82
C PHE A 42 5.13 -3.48 -6.86
N GLU A 43 6.30 -3.87 -7.34
CA GLU A 43 7.29 -4.53 -6.49
C GLU A 43 7.70 -3.64 -5.32
N LEU A 44 7.82 -2.34 -5.55
CA LEU A 44 8.11 -1.41 -4.48
C LEU A 44 6.99 -1.38 -3.44
N TRP A 45 5.73 -1.33 -3.90
CA TRP A 45 4.57 -1.30 -3.02
C TRP A 45 4.57 -2.44 -2.01
N VAL A 46 4.94 -3.64 -2.45
CA VAL A 46 4.85 -4.84 -1.61
C VAL A 46 6.20 -5.24 -1.02
N SER A 47 7.21 -4.42 -1.18
CA SER A 47 8.55 -4.77 -0.70
C SER A 47 8.67 -4.61 0.81
N ASN A 48 9.45 -5.49 1.42
CA ASN A 48 9.77 -5.37 2.84
C ASN A 48 10.51 -4.06 3.12
N GLN A 49 11.33 -3.61 2.19
CA GLN A 49 12.06 -2.36 2.37
C GLN A 49 11.10 -1.18 2.54
N PHE A 50 10.08 -1.08 1.69
CA PHE A 50 9.10 -0.02 1.80
C PHE A 50 8.28 -0.18 3.09
N LEU A 51 7.77 -1.39 3.33
CA LEU A 51 6.92 -1.63 4.50
C LEU A 51 7.67 -1.39 5.81
N SER A 52 8.97 -1.68 5.85
CA SER A 52 9.74 -1.47 7.09
C SER A 52 9.87 0.00 7.45
N SER A 53 9.55 0.92 6.56
CA SER A 53 9.52 2.34 6.90
C SER A 53 8.35 2.71 7.82
N PHE A 54 7.37 1.82 7.98
CA PHE A 54 6.22 2.02 8.86
C PHE A 54 6.32 1.20 10.14
N GLY A 55 7.22 0.23 10.18
CA GLY A 55 7.36 -0.69 11.29
C GLY A 55 7.81 -2.04 10.78
N GLU A 56 7.63 -3.06 11.59
CA GLU A 56 7.99 -4.41 11.18
C GLU A 56 7.03 -4.88 10.08
N PRO A 57 7.53 -5.36 8.92
CA PRO A 57 6.66 -5.60 7.76
C PRO A 57 5.48 -6.55 8.01
N THR A 58 5.71 -7.62 8.77
CA THR A 58 4.62 -8.55 9.09
C THR A 58 3.53 -7.85 9.89
N SER A 59 3.92 -6.96 10.80
CA SER A 59 2.96 -6.19 11.60
C SER A 59 2.17 -5.20 10.75
N VAL A 60 2.82 -4.58 9.76
CA VAL A 60 2.13 -3.68 8.85
C VAL A 60 1.10 -4.44 8.02
N GLU A 61 1.49 -5.58 7.48
CA GLU A 61 0.57 -6.41 6.72
C GLU A 61 -0.56 -6.94 7.58
N ALA A 62 -0.26 -7.31 8.82
CA ALA A 62 -1.29 -7.80 9.75
C ALA A 62 -2.32 -6.71 10.06
N ALA A 63 -1.89 -5.46 10.18
CA ALA A 63 -2.83 -4.36 10.40
C ALA A 63 -3.80 -4.22 9.23
N ILE A 64 -3.30 -4.35 8.01
CA ILE A 64 -4.14 -4.32 6.81
C ILE A 64 -5.12 -5.51 6.82
N GLY A 65 -4.63 -6.69 7.15
CA GLY A 65 -5.46 -7.89 7.23
C GLY A 65 -6.57 -7.78 8.27
N ARG A 66 -6.25 -7.20 9.42
CA ARG A 66 -7.26 -6.98 10.47
C ARG A 66 -8.31 -5.99 10.02
N ALA A 67 -7.91 -4.93 9.32
CA ALA A 67 -8.86 -3.96 8.80
C ALA A 67 -9.84 -4.62 7.83
N TYR A 68 -9.33 -5.50 6.97
CA TYR A 68 -10.16 -6.25 6.05
C TYR A 68 -11.11 -7.20 6.78
N THR A 69 -10.57 -7.98 7.70
CA THR A 69 -11.36 -9.00 8.40
C THR A 69 -12.47 -8.39 9.25
N SER A 70 -12.17 -7.25 9.89
CA SER A 70 -13.13 -6.63 10.81
C SER A 70 -14.13 -5.71 10.11
N ALA A 71 -13.77 -5.09 8.98
CA ALA A 71 -14.61 -4.04 8.40
C ALA A 71 -14.71 -4.07 6.88
N GLY A 72 -14.08 -5.04 6.23
CA GLY A 72 -14.26 -5.25 4.80
C GLY A 72 -13.20 -4.59 3.93
N LEU A 73 -13.34 -4.81 2.63
CA LEU A 73 -12.32 -4.39 1.68
C LEU A 73 -12.20 -2.87 1.59
N ASP A 74 -13.32 -2.16 1.59
CA ASP A 74 -13.29 -0.70 1.50
C ASP A 74 -12.55 -0.09 2.69
N ALA A 75 -12.78 -0.62 3.88
CA ALA A 75 -12.10 -0.14 5.08
C ALA A 75 -10.60 -0.41 5.02
N ALA A 76 -10.23 -1.60 4.51
CA ALA A 76 -8.81 -1.92 4.36
C ALA A 76 -8.15 -1.02 3.34
N PHE A 77 -8.82 -0.75 2.23
CA PHE A 77 -8.29 0.16 1.20
C PHE A 77 -8.15 1.58 1.75
N MET A 78 -9.13 2.04 2.53
CA MET A 78 -9.05 3.34 3.17
C MET A 78 -7.86 3.41 4.13
N PHE A 79 -7.63 2.35 4.89
CA PHE A 79 -6.48 2.27 5.79
C PHE A 79 -5.17 2.44 5.02
N ILE A 80 -5.02 1.74 3.89
CA ILE A 80 -3.81 1.84 3.07
C ILE A 80 -3.70 3.26 2.49
N GLU A 81 -4.79 3.79 1.98
CA GLU A 81 -4.81 5.13 1.40
C GLU A 81 -4.34 6.18 2.41
N GLU A 82 -4.86 6.11 3.61
CA GLU A 82 -4.56 7.12 4.63
C GLU A 82 -3.18 6.98 5.25
N ASN A 83 -2.66 5.76 5.30
CA ASN A 83 -1.43 5.51 6.03
C ASN A 83 -0.20 5.26 5.17
N LEU A 84 -0.37 4.76 3.94
CA LEU A 84 0.76 4.32 3.15
C LEU A 84 1.01 5.12 1.87
N VAL A 85 -0.04 5.67 1.26
CA VAL A 85 0.09 6.23 -0.09
C VAL A 85 1.05 7.40 -0.16
N ASP A 86 0.95 8.35 0.78
CA ASP A 86 1.81 9.54 0.71
C ASP A 86 3.28 9.15 0.75
N ARG A 87 3.64 8.23 1.64
CA ARG A 87 5.03 7.79 1.74
C ARG A 87 5.45 7.01 0.51
N PHE A 88 4.54 6.20 -0.05
CA PHE A 88 4.85 5.50 -1.28
C PHE A 88 5.19 6.47 -2.41
N VAL A 89 4.38 7.50 -2.58
CA VAL A 89 4.61 8.50 -3.62
C VAL A 89 5.96 9.18 -3.43
N GLN A 90 6.28 9.57 -2.20
CA GLN A 90 7.57 10.19 -1.90
C GLN A 90 8.72 9.25 -2.22
N THR A 91 8.59 7.99 -1.81
CA THR A 91 9.64 6.99 -2.03
C THR A 91 9.85 6.73 -3.53
N ALA A 92 8.76 6.59 -4.27
CA ALA A 92 8.85 6.34 -5.70
C ALA A 92 9.48 7.52 -6.43
N ARG A 93 9.12 8.74 -6.07
CA ARG A 93 9.70 9.93 -6.68
C ARG A 93 11.20 10.03 -6.41
N LYS A 94 11.62 9.70 -5.20
CA LYS A 94 13.03 9.67 -4.85
C LYS A 94 13.82 8.66 -5.68
N ARG A 95 13.15 7.60 -6.12
CA ARG A 95 13.76 6.58 -6.97
C ARG A 95 13.69 6.92 -8.45
N GLY A 96 13.18 8.09 -8.78
CA GLY A 96 13.15 8.56 -10.16
C GLY A 96 11.86 8.32 -10.91
N PHE A 97 10.85 7.75 -10.27
CA PHE A 97 9.55 7.58 -10.92
C PHE A 97 8.81 8.91 -10.90
N ASN A 98 8.23 9.25 -12.04
CA ASN A 98 7.52 10.52 -12.19
C ASN A 98 6.02 10.26 -11.99
N LEU A 99 5.58 10.27 -10.75
CA LEU A 99 4.17 10.02 -10.43
C LEU A 99 3.40 11.31 -10.27
N ALA A 100 2.30 11.38 -10.99
CA ALA A 100 1.31 12.43 -10.81
C ALA A 100 0.08 11.77 -10.15
N VAL A 101 -0.28 12.23 -8.97
CA VAL A 101 -1.37 11.63 -8.20
C VAL A 101 -2.47 12.66 -8.02
N PRO A 102 -3.46 12.68 -8.94
CA PRO A 102 -4.53 13.68 -8.86
C PRO A 102 -5.30 13.56 -7.55
N GLY A 103 -5.59 14.68 -6.94
CA GLY A 103 -6.38 14.71 -5.73
C GLY A 103 -5.59 14.66 -4.45
N ARG A 104 -4.43 13.99 -4.41
CA ARG A 104 -3.63 13.94 -3.19
C ARG A 104 -3.12 15.32 -2.81
N ALA A 105 -2.62 16.06 -3.79
CA ALA A 105 -2.15 17.43 -3.53
C ALA A 105 -3.28 18.30 -3.03
N LYS A 106 -4.46 18.16 -3.60
CA LYS A 106 -5.62 18.90 -3.16
C LYS A 106 -6.00 18.56 -1.72
N ASN A 107 -5.97 17.29 -1.39
CA ASN A 107 -6.28 16.85 -0.03
C ASN A 107 -5.29 17.45 0.96
N SER A 108 -4.03 17.47 0.60
CA SER A 108 -2.99 18.05 1.45
C SER A 108 -3.21 19.56 1.62
N ALA A 109 -3.53 20.24 0.54
CA ALA A 109 -3.74 21.69 0.59
C ALA A 109 -4.95 22.07 1.41
N ARG A 110 -5.93 21.21 1.47
CA ARG A 110 -7.14 21.44 2.20
C ARG A 110 -6.92 21.44 3.72
N SER A 111 -5.94 20.75 4.16
CA SER A 111 -5.62 20.69 5.59
C SER A 111 -4.99 21.97 6.09
#